data_2ce17c65f71024227b940e78000c85d2
#
_entry.id   2ce17c65f71024227b940e78000c85d2
#
_cell.length_a   1.000
_cell.length_b   1.000
_cell.length_c   1.000
_cell.angle_alpha   90.00
_cell.angle_beta   90.00
_cell.angle_gamma   90.00
#
_symmetry.space_group_name_H-M   'P 1'
#
loop_
_entity.id
_entity.type
_entity.pdbx_description
1 polymer ?
#
loop_
_entity_poly.entity_id
_entity_poly.type
_entity_poly.pdbx_seq_one_letter_code
_entity_poly.pdbx_strand_id
1 'polypeptide(L)'
;MHMKEAAHEPVALARAAHAQALALLGRGASRRELLAHLARAGEQASGPGSVVSILVLDEAGLLRNGASPGLPADYLDAIDGLKPDPLVGTCAAAAATGRQVTTPDFRADHKWAELRHLPHSLGFVGAWSMPIKSPDGTVLGTFGTYYRDRRSPTPEERRGVERLAAAAALVLARA
;
A
#
# COMPACT_ATOMS: atom_id res chain seq x y z
N MET A 1 -19.32 -2.14 -26.56
CA MET A 1 -19.29 -0.87 -25.83
C MET A 1 -18.94 -0.99 -24.34
N HIS A 2 -19.03 -2.18 -23.78
CA HIS A 2 -18.72 -2.43 -22.36
C HIS A 2 -17.38 -3.12 -22.13
N MET A 3 -16.54 -3.25 -23.15
CA MET A 3 -15.27 -3.97 -23.05
C MET A 3 -14.18 -3.20 -22.29
N LYS A 4 -14.34 -1.89 -22.09
CA LYS A 4 -13.37 -1.09 -21.33
C LYS A 4 -13.52 -1.21 -19.82
N GLU A 5 -14.70 -1.57 -19.32
CA GLU A 5 -14.95 -1.73 -17.88
C GLU A 5 -14.44 -3.08 -17.36
N ALA A 6 -14.37 -4.10 -18.22
CA ALA A 6 -13.91 -5.44 -17.82
C ALA A 6 -12.38 -5.50 -17.60
N ALA A 7 -11.60 -4.57 -18.20
CA ALA A 7 -10.15 -4.57 -18.09
C ALA A 7 -9.63 -4.02 -16.76
N HIS A 8 -10.50 -3.35 -15.97
CA HIS A 8 -10.15 -2.75 -14.69
C HIS A 8 -11.17 -3.19 -13.63
N GLU A 9 -11.06 -4.45 -13.23
CA GLU A 9 -11.89 -5.01 -12.15
C GLU A 9 -11.01 -5.26 -10.93
N PRO A 10 -11.01 -4.33 -9.95
CA PRO A 10 -10.09 -4.41 -8.82
C PRO A 10 -10.17 -5.71 -8.01
N VAL A 11 -11.38 -6.22 -7.78
CA VAL A 11 -11.56 -7.42 -6.97
C VAL A 11 -11.07 -8.66 -7.71
N ALA A 12 -11.36 -8.78 -9.02
CA ALA A 12 -10.90 -9.91 -9.82
C ALA A 12 -9.37 -9.91 -9.96
N LEU A 13 -8.77 -8.74 -10.19
CA LEU A 13 -7.31 -8.58 -10.24
C LEU A 13 -6.68 -8.97 -8.91
N ALA A 14 -7.26 -8.54 -7.80
CA ALA A 14 -6.77 -8.85 -6.46
C ALA A 14 -6.88 -10.35 -6.13
N ARG A 15 -7.99 -10.99 -6.51
CA ARG A 15 -8.17 -12.44 -6.34
C ARG A 15 -7.11 -13.23 -7.08
N ALA A 16 -6.87 -12.87 -8.34
CA ALA A 16 -5.87 -13.55 -9.16
C ALA A 16 -4.48 -13.37 -8.56
N ALA A 17 -4.14 -12.16 -8.14
CA ALA A 17 -2.84 -11.86 -7.54
C ALA A 17 -2.65 -12.56 -6.19
N HIS A 18 -3.70 -12.64 -5.38
CA HIS A 18 -3.68 -13.38 -4.11
C HIS A 18 -3.38 -14.87 -4.36
N ALA A 19 -4.10 -15.51 -5.28
CA ALA A 19 -3.89 -16.90 -5.62
C ALA A 19 -2.47 -17.13 -6.18
N GLN A 20 -1.99 -16.26 -7.03
CA GLN A 20 -0.64 -16.34 -7.60
C GLN A 20 0.43 -16.17 -6.51
N ALA A 21 0.23 -15.24 -5.57
CA ALA A 21 1.16 -15.05 -4.46
C ALA A 21 1.26 -16.31 -3.58
N LEU A 22 0.13 -16.94 -3.27
CA LEU A 22 0.13 -18.19 -2.48
C LEU A 22 0.84 -19.32 -3.23
N ALA A 23 0.64 -19.44 -4.54
CA ALA A 23 1.33 -20.43 -5.36
C ALA A 23 2.84 -20.18 -5.38
N LEU A 24 3.26 -18.94 -5.55
CA LEU A 24 4.68 -18.56 -5.51
C LEU A 24 5.30 -18.79 -4.14
N LEU A 25 4.56 -18.49 -3.08
CA LEU A 25 5.00 -18.73 -1.71
C LEU A 25 5.26 -20.24 -1.48
N GLY A 26 4.38 -21.09 -1.97
CA GLY A 26 4.54 -22.55 -1.92
C GLY A 26 5.74 -23.08 -2.71
N ARG A 27 6.24 -22.31 -3.67
CA ARG A 27 7.43 -22.65 -4.48
C ARG A 27 8.72 -22.03 -3.93
N GLY A 28 8.65 -21.36 -2.79
CA GLY A 28 9.83 -20.79 -2.15
C GLY A 28 10.25 -19.41 -2.65
N ALA A 29 9.35 -18.67 -3.30
CA ALA A 29 9.63 -17.29 -3.69
C ALA A 29 9.97 -16.43 -2.46
N SER A 30 10.87 -15.46 -2.63
CA SER A 30 11.31 -14.61 -1.53
C SER A 30 10.21 -13.65 -1.09
N ARG A 31 10.29 -13.20 0.16
CA ARG A 31 9.39 -12.15 0.68
C ARG A 31 9.37 -10.94 -0.24
N ARG A 32 10.53 -10.47 -0.67
CA ARG A 32 10.69 -9.31 -1.54
C ARG A 32 9.95 -9.48 -2.86
N GLU A 33 10.11 -10.63 -3.51
CA GLU A 33 9.42 -10.94 -4.77
C GLU A 33 7.90 -10.97 -4.59
N LEU A 34 7.43 -11.57 -3.50
CA LEU A 34 6.00 -11.68 -3.21
C LEU A 34 5.37 -10.32 -2.94
N LEU A 35 6.03 -9.49 -2.13
CA LEU A 35 5.53 -8.14 -1.85
C LEU A 35 5.54 -7.27 -3.11
N ALA A 36 6.56 -7.38 -3.95
CA ALA A 36 6.61 -6.67 -5.23
C ALA A 36 5.47 -7.09 -6.15
N HIS A 37 5.16 -8.39 -6.21
CA HIS A 37 4.03 -8.91 -7.00
C HIS A 37 2.71 -8.31 -6.52
N LEU A 38 2.49 -8.27 -5.20
CA LEU A 38 1.27 -7.72 -4.62
C LEU A 38 1.18 -6.20 -4.83
N ALA A 39 2.29 -5.49 -4.72
CA ALA A 39 2.33 -4.04 -4.98
C ALA A 39 1.93 -3.72 -6.42
N ARG A 40 2.48 -4.44 -7.39
CA ARG A 40 2.14 -4.25 -8.81
C ARG A 40 0.67 -4.57 -9.08
N ALA A 41 0.13 -5.60 -8.44
CA ALA A 41 -1.28 -5.93 -8.55
C ALA A 41 -2.16 -4.79 -8.01
N GLY A 42 -1.75 -4.18 -6.89
CA GLY A 42 -2.44 -3.03 -6.32
C GLY A 42 -2.43 -1.83 -7.25
N GLU A 43 -1.32 -1.59 -7.95
CA GLU A 43 -1.22 -0.52 -8.95
C GLU A 43 -2.19 -0.75 -10.10
N GLN A 44 -2.28 -1.98 -10.60
CA GLN A 44 -3.22 -2.34 -11.66
C GLN A 44 -4.67 -2.20 -11.19
N ALA A 45 -4.97 -2.63 -9.98
CA ALA A 45 -6.31 -2.55 -9.42
C ALA A 45 -6.76 -1.11 -9.14
N SER A 46 -5.82 -0.20 -8.89
CA SER A 46 -6.10 1.19 -8.57
C SER A 46 -6.13 2.12 -9.79
N GLY A 47 -5.80 1.61 -10.97
CA GLY A 47 -5.89 2.33 -12.23
C GLY A 47 -4.60 3.04 -12.65
N PRO A 48 -4.60 3.60 -13.88
CA PRO A 48 -3.41 4.21 -14.46
C PRO A 48 -2.85 5.35 -13.60
N GLY A 49 -1.53 5.39 -13.46
CA GLY A 49 -0.83 6.43 -12.71
C GLY A 49 -0.77 6.21 -11.21
N SER A 50 -1.51 5.24 -10.68
CA SER A 50 -1.44 4.89 -9.25
C SER A 50 -0.13 4.16 -8.95
N VAL A 51 0.40 4.41 -7.76
CA VAL A 51 1.64 3.78 -7.28
C VAL A 51 1.39 3.20 -5.90
N VAL A 52 1.89 1.99 -5.66
CA VAL A 52 1.74 1.28 -4.39
C VAL A 52 3.07 1.20 -3.65
N SER A 53 3.01 1.43 -2.35
CA SER A 53 4.12 1.25 -1.42
C SER A 53 3.68 0.32 -0.29
N ILE A 54 4.34 -0.82 -0.17
CA ILE A 54 4.14 -1.73 0.96
C ILE A 54 5.29 -1.49 1.95
N LEU A 55 4.94 -1.02 3.14
CA LEU A 55 5.89 -0.81 4.22
C LEU A 55 5.70 -1.89 5.28
N VAL A 56 6.79 -2.32 5.90
CA VAL A 56 6.80 -3.40 6.89
C VAL A 56 7.37 -2.87 8.19
N LEU A 57 6.72 -3.20 9.31
CA LEU A 57 7.25 -2.85 10.63
C LEU A 57 8.40 -3.79 10.97
N ASP A 58 9.53 -3.20 11.36
CA ASP A 58 10.68 -3.95 11.83
C ASP A 58 10.55 -4.29 13.34
N GLU A 59 11.53 -4.96 13.89
CA GLU A 59 11.56 -5.34 15.30
C GLU A 59 11.54 -4.14 16.26
N ALA A 60 12.05 -3.00 15.80
CA ALA A 60 12.05 -1.75 16.58
C ALA A 60 10.71 -1.00 16.44
N GLY A 61 9.77 -1.49 15.64
CA GLY A 61 8.49 -0.84 15.40
C GLY A 61 8.54 0.30 14.40
N LEU A 62 9.57 0.33 13.53
CA LEU A 62 9.72 1.36 12.50
C LEU A 62 9.30 0.81 11.13
N LEU A 63 8.74 1.68 10.30
CA LEU A 63 8.31 1.31 8.95
C LEU A 63 9.50 1.26 8.01
N ARG A 64 9.67 0.12 7.35
CA ARG A 64 10.73 -0.13 6.37
C ARG A 64 10.11 -0.49 5.03
N ASN A 65 10.80 -0.17 3.94
CA ASN A 65 10.31 -0.52 2.61
C ASN A 65 10.26 -2.03 2.41
N GLY A 66 9.06 -2.56 2.13
CA GLY A 66 8.87 -3.95 1.70
C GLY A 66 8.90 -4.07 0.19
N ALA A 67 8.10 -3.26 -0.49
CA ALA A 67 8.09 -3.17 -1.95
C ALA A 67 7.39 -1.87 -2.37
N SER A 68 8.05 -1.10 -3.20
CA SER A 68 7.53 0.17 -3.72
C SER A 68 8.04 0.37 -5.15
N PRO A 69 7.55 -0.46 -6.10
CA PRO A 69 8.16 -0.52 -7.45
C PRO A 69 8.10 0.79 -8.24
N GLY A 70 7.12 1.65 -7.96
CA GLY A 70 6.95 2.92 -8.66
C GLY A 70 7.53 4.14 -7.95
N LEU A 71 8.21 3.97 -6.81
CA LEU A 71 8.79 5.09 -6.07
C LEU A 71 10.32 5.13 -6.23
N PRO A 72 10.92 6.33 -6.41
CA PRO A 72 12.37 6.44 -6.55
C PRO A 72 13.08 6.23 -5.22
N ALA A 73 14.36 5.87 -5.30
CA ALA A 73 15.19 5.54 -4.13
C ALA A 73 15.32 6.68 -3.14
N ASP A 74 15.44 7.92 -3.61
CA ASP A 74 15.57 9.09 -2.74
C ASP A 74 14.29 9.33 -1.91
N TYR A 75 13.11 9.09 -2.49
CA TYR A 75 11.84 9.15 -1.75
C TYR A 75 11.80 8.06 -0.67
N LEU A 76 12.19 6.83 -1.04
CA LEU A 76 12.20 5.71 -0.10
C LEU A 76 13.18 5.94 1.05
N ASP A 77 14.34 6.53 0.77
CA ASP A 77 15.31 6.90 1.80
C ASP A 77 14.75 7.96 2.75
N ALA A 78 14.01 8.94 2.19
CA ALA A 78 13.44 10.03 2.99
C ALA A 78 12.36 9.55 3.97
N ILE A 79 11.60 8.51 3.62
CA ILE A 79 10.54 7.97 4.48
C ILE A 79 10.99 6.74 5.28
N ASP A 80 12.21 6.25 5.08
CA ASP A 80 12.68 5.06 5.76
C ASP A 80 12.79 5.27 7.27
N GLY A 81 12.28 4.31 8.02
CA GLY A 81 12.31 4.37 9.47
C GLY A 81 11.23 5.25 10.10
N LEU A 82 10.19 5.61 9.37
CA LEU A 82 9.07 6.35 9.96
C LEU A 82 8.46 5.58 11.12
N LYS A 83 8.26 6.29 12.22
CA LYS A 83 7.59 5.74 13.39
C LYS A 83 6.07 5.81 13.18
N PRO A 84 5.31 4.76 13.52
CA PRO A 84 3.85 4.86 13.54
C PRO A 84 3.39 6.02 14.41
N ASP A 85 2.56 6.88 13.82
CA ASP A 85 2.08 8.10 14.48
C ASP A 85 0.74 8.49 13.86
N PRO A 86 -0.34 8.64 14.65
CA PRO A 86 -1.66 8.98 14.10
C PRO A 86 -1.72 10.37 13.48
N LEU A 87 -0.72 11.21 13.71
CA LEU A 87 -0.68 12.59 13.23
C LEU A 87 0.34 12.82 12.12
N VAL A 88 0.99 11.76 11.63
CA VAL A 88 2.05 11.89 10.61
C VAL A 88 1.75 11.02 9.40
N GLY A 89 1.59 11.65 8.22
CA GLY A 89 1.42 10.95 6.95
C GLY A 89 0.20 10.03 6.90
N THR A 90 0.14 9.19 5.90
CA THR A 90 -0.97 8.26 5.69
C THR A 90 -0.61 6.86 6.20
N CYS A 91 0.56 6.34 5.82
CA CYS A 91 1.01 5.02 6.25
C CYS A 91 1.35 4.96 7.75
N ALA A 92 2.06 5.97 8.26
CA ALA A 92 2.37 6.01 9.69
C ALA A 92 1.10 6.12 10.54
N ALA A 93 0.11 6.88 10.08
CA ALA A 93 -1.19 6.98 10.76
C ALA A 93 -1.95 5.65 10.72
N ALA A 94 -1.96 4.95 9.58
CA ALA A 94 -2.60 3.64 9.46
C ALA A 94 -1.92 2.61 10.36
N ALA A 95 -0.60 2.62 10.43
CA ALA A 95 0.16 1.71 11.28
C ALA A 95 -0.13 1.95 12.77
N ALA A 96 -0.25 3.22 13.18
CA ALA A 96 -0.51 3.58 14.57
C ALA A 96 -1.93 3.28 15.02
N THR A 97 -2.91 3.51 14.14
CA THR A 97 -4.34 3.36 14.49
C THR A 97 -4.89 1.97 14.19
N GLY A 98 -4.22 1.20 13.34
CA GLY A 98 -4.73 -0.09 12.86
C GLY A 98 -5.97 0.06 11.99
N ARG A 99 -6.18 1.23 11.42
CA ARG A 99 -7.35 1.57 10.60
C ARG A 99 -6.91 2.13 9.26
N GLN A 100 -7.77 1.98 8.26
CA GLN A 100 -7.60 2.63 6.98
C GLN A 100 -7.57 4.14 7.16
N VAL A 101 -6.61 4.81 6.50
CA VAL A 101 -6.46 6.27 6.50
C VAL A 101 -6.45 6.77 5.07
N THR A 102 -7.25 7.79 4.79
CA THR A 102 -7.36 8.39 3.45
C THR A 102 -6.95 9.86 3.51
N THR A 103 -6.11 10.26 2.57
CA THR A 103 -5.67 11.65 2.40
C THR A 103 -5.91 12.04 0.94
N PRO A 104 -7.10 12.56 0.59
CA PRO A 104 -7.41 12.91 -0.81
C PRO A 104 -6.52 14.02 -1.38
N ASP A 105 -6.03 14.91 -0.52
CA ASP A 105 -5.16 16.02 -0.91
C ASP A 105 -4.14 16.27 0.20
N PHE A 106 -2.86 16.04 -0.09
CA PHE A 106 -1.76 16.25 0.87
C PHE A 106 -1.68 17.67 1.39
N ARG A 107 -2.07 18.66 0.56
CA ARG A 107 -2.00 20.07 0.93
C ARG A 107 -3.06 20.47 1.94
N ALA A 108 -4.16 19.74 2.00
CA ALA A 108 -5.28 20.02 2.90
C ALA A 108 -5.24 19.18 4.19
N ASP A 109 -4.24 18.33 4.37
CA ASP A 109 -4.17 17.38 5.49
C ASP A 109 -3.00 17.72 6.41
N HIS A 110 -3.29 17.97 7.69
CA HIS A 110 -2.28 18.32 8.70
C HIS A 110 -1.22 17.23 8.88
N LYS A 111 -1.59 15.96 8.70
CA LYS A 111 -0.67 14.84 8.83
C LYS A 111 0.51 14.94 7.85
N TRP A 112 0.33 15.69 6.77
CA TRP A 112 1.33 15.87 5.72
C TRP A 112 2.03 17.23 5.77
N ALA A 113 1.79 18.04 6.80
CA ALA A 113 2.32 19.41 6.87
C ALA A 113 3.84 19.50 6.62
N GLU A 114 4.62 18.55 7.19
CA GLU A 114 6.08 18.51 7.05
C GLU A 114 6.56 17.63 5.89
N LEU A 115 5.73 16.66 5.46
CA LEU A 115 6.13 15.65 4.47
C LEU A 115 5.53 15.87 3.08
N ARG A 116 4.57 16.78 2.92
CA ARG A 116 3.80 16.94 1.68
C ARG A 116 4.64 17.27 0.45
N HIS A 117 5.78 17.90 0.63
CA HIS A 117 6.69 18.23 -0.47
C HIS A 117 7.29 16.98 -1.11
N LEU A 118 7.41 15.88 -0.37
CA LEU A 118 7.99 14.62 -0.88
C LEU A 118 7.12 14.00 -1.98
N PRO A 119 5.84 13.64 -1.72
CA PRO A 119 4.99 13.08 -2.77
C PRO A 119 4.60 14.12 -3.83
N HIS A 120 4.46 15.38 -3.45
CA HIS A 120 4.09 16.46 -4.37
C HIS A 120 5.15 16.65 -5.47
N SER A 121 6.43 16.56 -5.12
CA SER A 121 7.53 16.67 -6.10
C SER A 121 7.50 15.55 -7.14
N LEU A 122 6.85 14.43 -6.84
CA LEU A 122 6.69 13.29 -7.74
C LEU A 122 5.37 13.34 -8.53
N GLY A 123 4.58 14.39 -8.36
CA GLY A 123 3.30 14.57 -9.04
C GLY A 123 2.12 13.88 -8.37
N PHE A 124 2.26 13.43 -7.13
CA PHE A 124 1.15 12.84 -6.38
C PHE A 124 0.36 13.91 -5.63
N VAL A 125 -0.94 13.73 -5.58
CA VAL A 125 -1.88 14.67 -4.95
C VAL A 125 -2.43 14.11 -3.65
N GLY A 126 -2.68 12.82 -3.58
CA GLY A 126 -3.23 12.17 -2.41
C GLY A 126 -2.82 10.71 -2.30
N ALA A 127 -3.26 10.08 -1.22
CA ALA A 127 -2.98 8.67 -0.95
C ALA A 127 -4.00 8.09 0.03
N TRP A 128 -3.99 6.78 0.16
CA TRP A 128 -4.67 6.10 1.26
C TRP A 128 -3.85 4.88 1.66
N SER A 129 -4.03 4.42 2.88
CA SER A 129 -3.26 3.31 3.41
C SER A 129 -4.17 2.33 4.13
N MET A 130 -3.98 1.04 3.81
CA MET A 130 -4.66 -0.08 4.47
C MET A 130 -3.64 -0.76 5.39
N PRO A 131 -3.93 -0.93 6.69
CA PRO A 131 -3.03 -1.68 7.55
C PRO A 131 -3.03 -3.16 7.16
N ILE A 132 -1.85 -3.76 7.17
CA ILE A 132 -1.66 -5.20 6.99
C ILE A 132 -1.64 -5.82 8.37
N LYS A 133 -2.60 -6.70 8.66
CA LYS A 133 -2.77 -7.26 10.00
C LYS A 133 -2.68 -8.78 10.01
N SER A 134 -2.07 -9.31 11.04
CA SER A 134 -2.16 -10.72 11.37
C SER A 134 -3.57 -11.08 11.87
N PRO A 135 -3.92 -12.38 11.95
CA PRO A 135 -5.25 -12.80 12.40
C PRO A 135 -5.63 -12.29 13.80
N ASP A 136 -4.66 -12.06 14.68
CA ASP A 136 -4.91 -11.52 16.03
C ASP A 136 -5.05 -10.00 16.06
N GLY A 137 -5.00 -9.32 14.91
CA GLY A 137 -5.15 -7.88 14.80
C GLY A 137 -3.86 -7.07 14.93
N THR A 138 -2.71 -7.73 15.11
CA THR A 138 -1.41 -7.04 15.16
C THR A 138 -1.08 -6.45 13.80
N VAL A 139 -0.69 -5.17 13.76
CA VAL A 139 -0.28 -4.52 12.53
C VAL A 139 1.14 -4.97 12.16
N LEU A 140 1.28 -5.51 10.95
CA LEU A 140 2.56 -6.01 10.42
C LEU A 140 3.20 -5.01 9.47
N GLY A 141 2.41 -4.10 8.92
CA GLY A 141 2.83 -3.12 7.94
C GLY A 141 1.65 -2.37 7.35
N THR A 142 1.88 -1.70 6.24
CA THR A 142 0.85 -0.91 5.55
C THR A 142 0.91 -1.11 4.04
N PHE A 143 -0.25 -1.06 3.42
CA PHE A 143 -0.41 -1.10 1.97
C PHE A 143 -0.90 0.28 1.54
N GLY A 144 0.01 1.10 1.03
CA GLY A 144 -0.28 2.48 0.64
C GLY A 144 -0.44 2.63 -0.86
N THR A 145 -1.42 3.43 -1.26
CA THR A 145 -1.68 3.74 -2.67
C THR A 145 -1.65 5.25 -2.87
N TYR A 146 -0.82 5.71 -3.81
CA TYR A 146 -0.67 7.12 -4.16
C TYR A 146 -1.44 7.42 -5.44
N TYR A 147 -2.12 8.56 -5.47
CA TYR A 147 -2.90 9.02 -6.62
C TYR A 147 -2.32 10.32 -7.19
N ARG A 148 -2.44 10.47 -8.51
CA ARG A 148 -2.01 11.71 -9.21
C ARG A 148 -3.14 12.72 -9.34
N ASP A 149 -4.33 12.39 -8.90
CA ASP A 149 -5.49 13.26 -8.88
C ASP A 149 -6.12 13.25 -7.48
N ARG A 150 -6.94 14.25 -7.21
CA ARG A 150 -7.64 14.38 -5.94
C ARG A 150 -8.81 13.40 -5.90
N ARG A 151 -8.65 12.32 -5.15
CA ARG A 151 -9.67 11.27 -5.05
C ARG A 151 -9.52 10.43 -3.79
N SER A 152 -10.55 9.66 -3.51
CA SER A 152 -10.54 8.57 -2.53
C SER A 152 -10.72 7.25 -3.27
N PRO A 153 -10.36 6.10 -2.66
CA PRO A 153 -10.58 4.81 -3.30
C PRO A 153 -12.07 4.51 -3.47
N THR A 154 -12.42 3.84 -4.57
CA THR A 154 -13.77 3.31 -4.75
C THR A 154 -13.98 2.12 -3.80
N PRO A 155 -15.24 1.73 -3.51
CA PRO A 155 -15.50 0.52 -2.71
C PRO A 155 -14.86 -0.74 -3.29
N GLU A 156 -14.83 -0.87 -4.61
CA GLU A 156 -14.20 -2.01 -5.31
C GLU A 156 -12.68 -2.00 -5.12
N GLU A 157 -12.05 -0.84 -5.23
CA GLU A 157 -10.61 -0.69 -4.98
C GLU A 157 -10.26 -1.05 -3.55
N ARG A 158 -11.08 -0.63 -2.58
CA ARG A 158 -10.89 -1.00 -1.18
C ARG A 158 -10.93 -2.51 -0.97
N ARG A 159 -11.94 -3.16 -1.51
CA ARG A 159 -12.08 -4.62 -1.40
C ARG A 159 -10.91 -5.35 -2.05
N GLY A 160 -10.45 -4.84 -3.20
CA GLY A 160 -9.27 -5.39 -3.86
C GLY A 160 -8.03 -5.27 -2.99
N VAL A 161 -7.77 -4.09 -2.43
CA VAL A 161 -6.61 -3.86 -1.57
C VAL A 161 -6.72 -4.64 -0.25
N GLU A 162 -7.91 -4.78 0.32
CA GLU A 162 -8.10 -5.64 1.50
C GLU A 162 -7.62 -7.07 1.23
N ARG A 163 -7.94 -7.61 0.07
CA ARG A 163 -7.50 -8.94 -0.32
C ARG A 163 -5.99 -9.01 -0.52
N LEU A 164 -5.41 -8.00 -1.15
CA LEU A 164 -3.95 -7.94 -1.33
C LEU A 164 -3.22 -7.77 0.01
N ALA A 165 -3.78 -6.97 0.91
CA ALA A 165 -3.25 -6.81 2.26
C ALA A 165 -3.33 -8.13 3.05
N ALA A 166 -4.40 -8.91 2.88
CA ALA A 166 -4.52 -10.23 3.49
C ALA A 166 -3.44 -11.19 2.97
N ALA A 167 -3.17 -11.17 1.66
CA ALA A 167 -2.08 -11.96 1.08
C ALA A 167 -0.72 -11.50 1.63
N ALA A 168 -0.50 -10.20 1.75
CA ALA A 168 0.73 -9.65 2.33
C ALA A 168 0.91 -10.10 3.79
N ALA A 169 -0.16 -10.15 4.56
CA ALA A 169 -0.12 -10.64 5.94
C ALA A 169 0.37 -12.10 6.01
N LEU A 170 -0.08 -12.95 5.08
CA LEU A 170 0.39 -14.34 5.01
C LEU A 170 1.87 -14.42 4.66
N VAL A 171 2.34 -13.57 3.75
CA VAL A 171 3.76 -13.49 3.39
C VAL A 171 4.60 -13.05 4.59
N LEU A 172 4.16 -12.01 5.31
CA LEU A 172 4.89 -11.45 6.44
C LEU A 172 4.88 -12.36 7.68
N ALA A 173 3.86 -13.19 7.83
CA ALA A 173 3.78 -14.15 8.93
C ALA A 173 4.78 -15.31 8.78
N ARG A 174 5.30 -15.52 7.58
CA ARG A 174 6.36 -16.51 7.32
C ARG A 174 7.74 -15.86 7.48
N ALA A 175 8.16 -15.79 8.68
CA ALA A 175 9.51 -15.28 8.98
C ALA A 175 10.52 -16.43 8.93
#